data_6ef8deed0e337baf013275f3afa4a8a2
#
_entry.id   6ef8deed0e337baf013275f3afa4a8a2
#
_cell.length_a   1.000
_cell.length_b   1.000
_cell.length_c   1.000
_cell.angle_alpha   90.00
_cell.angle_beta   90.00
_cell.angle_gamma   90.00
#
_symmetry.space_group_name_H-M   'P 1'
#
loop_
_entity.id
_entity.type
_entity.pdbx_description
1 polymer ?
#
loop_
_entity_poly.entity_id
_entity_poly.type
_entity_poly.pdbx_seq_one_letter_code
_entity_poly.pdbx_strand_id
1 'polypeptide(L)'
;MTSTSPHLLAVGIVTICGGGNGAHVAATYLVSKGVRVQVLTRQPERWAQTLELSTAGSSWEPKGTITGRLSLVSKHAKHVVPQSDVVILAAPANVHPLILEQVGPYLKKGVKLGTLFAQGGFDWAVQKALGEDRLANVDLLFGLQNIPWICKVTEYGHKCRIIGPKQCLYVACYPVERKAEAATLVQTLFDIPCKTVANFLNLTLTSSNQIIHPARYYSIFRDWDGKRTYTLEELKNRKGLTLYADFDEFAAEQLAALDNELQQVKHALLQRFPALDLSDVLPIGDRVVKHYGKDVADCSSLLQIFRTNLGYAGCATPLTEVSKGAFHPAVNSRLFWEDIPYGLCILKNMAELLGNFPTPRIDFLIRWHQRHMGVEFLTPDGQLNARELWRTGAPNKYGIHSLEDLVSTSLPKEMQHYRHPRSRM
;
A
#
# COMPACT_ATOMS: atom_id res chain seq x y z
N MET A 1 28.21 8.07 19.87
CA MET A 1 27.00 8.56 20.57
C MET A 1 26.20 9.37 19.57
N THR A 2 25.17 8.78 19.00
CA THR A 2 24.28 9.49 18.06
C THR A 2 23.39 10.42 18.89
N SER A 3 23.54 11.74 18.67
CA SER A 3 22.68 12.76 19.28
C SER A 3 21.23 12.47 18.93
N THR A 4 20.45 12.04 19.91
CA THR A 4 19.01 11.90 19.79
C THR A 4 18.43 13.27 19.50
N SER A 5 17.77 13.44 18.36
CA SER A 5 17.07 14.70 18.05
C SER A 5 15.99 14.93 19.12
N PRO A 6 15.94 16.10 19.81
CA PRO A 6 14.94 16.39 20.84
C PRO A 6 13.49 16.16 20.37
N HIS A 7 13.23 16.34 19.07
CA HIS A 7 11.92 16.15 18.46
C HIS A 7 11.47 14.67 18.42
N LEU A 8 12.40 13.72 18.38
CA LEU A 8 12.07 12.28 18.38
C LEU A 8 11.66 11.76 19.77
N LEU A 9 12.24 12.32 20.83
CA LEU A 9 11.85 12.00 22.22
C LEU A 9 10.41 12.48 22.51
N ALA A 10 9.94 13.51 21.82
CA ALA A 10 8.57 14.01 21.92
C ALA A 10 7.52 13.10 21.27
N VAL A 11 7.94 12.10 20.48
CA VAL A 11 7.00 11.14 19.84
C VAL A 11 6.41 10.13 20.85
N GLY A 12 7.10 9.89 21.97
CA GLY A 12 6.64 8.97 23.01
C GLY A 12 6.83 7.49 22.65
N ILE A 13 5.79 6.67 22.89
CA ILE A 13 5.80 5.22 22.64
C ILE A 13 5.20 4.95 21.26
N VAL A 14 5.95 4.22 20.44
CA VAL A 14 5.50 3.78 19.11
C VAL A 14 5.25 2.27 19.11
N THR A 15 4.06 1.84 18.69
CA THR A 15 3.77 0.43 18.43
C THR A 15 3.74 0.15 16.95
N ILE A 16 4.61 -0.77 16.49
CA ILE A 16 4.62 -1.28 15.11
C ILE A 16 3.79 -2.57 15.05
N CYS A 17 2.76 -2.57 14.24
CA CYS A 17 1.86 -3.71 14.05
C CYS A 17 2.21 -4.43 12.75
N GLY A 18 2.86 -5.60 12.84
CA GLY A 18 3.27 -6.40 11.71
C GLY A 18 4.48 -7.29 11.99
N GLY A 19 4.88 -8.10 11.00
CA GLY A 19 6.02 -9.02 11.11
C GLY A 19 6.81 -9.16 9.81
N GLY A 20 6.53 -8.30 8.81
CA GLY A 20 7.22 -8.31 7.51
C GLY A 20 8.47 -7.41 7.45
N ASN A 21 8.99 -7.23 6.25
CA ASN A 21 10.19 -6.43 5.99
C ASN A 21 10.08 -5.00 6.55
N GLY A 22 8.98 -4.31 6.26
CA GLY A 22 8.76 -2.95 6.72
C GLY A 22 8.65 -2.85 8.26
N ALA A 23 8.04 -3.84 8.91
CA ALA A 23 7.91 -3.87 10.37
C ALA A 23 9.27 -4.00 11.05
N HIS A 24 10.13 -4.91 10.57
CA HIS A 24 11.49 -5.11 11.11
C HIS A 24 12.33 -3.84 10.97
N VAL A 25 12.34 -3.26 9.77
CA VAL A 25 13.15 -2.05 9.54
C VAL A 25 12.62 -0.87 10.33
N ALA A 26 11.30 -0.61 10.32
CA ALA A 26 10.72 0.49 11.08
C ALA A 26 10.99 0.36 12.59
N ALA A 27 10.79 -0.84 13.15
CA ALA A 27 11.04 -1.09 14.56
C ALA A 27 12.53 -0.85 14.93
N THR A 28 13.46 -1.44 14.16
CA THR A 28 14.89 -1.30 14.44
C THR A 28 15.36 0.13 14.26
N TYR A 29 14.91 0.78 13.19
CA TYR A 29 15.28 2.16 12.90
C TYR A 29 14.84 3.12 14.00
N LEU A 30 13.57 3.06 14.41
CA LEU A 30 13.04 3.94 15.46
C LEU A 30 13.74 3.72 16.81
N VAL A 31 13.97 2.46 17.18
CA VAL A 31 14.71 2.15 18.44
C VAL A 31 16.14 2.69 18.39
N SER A 32 16.82 2.58 17.26
CA SER A 32 18.18 3.11 17.11
C SER A 32 18.28 4.64 17.24
N LYS A 33 17.15 5.33 17.05
CA LYS A 33 16.99 6.78 17.25
C LYS A 33 16.56 7.13 18.69
N GLY A 34 16.46 6.15 19.59
CA GLY A 34 16.07 6.34 20.99
C GLY A 34 14.56 6.37 21.23
N VAL A 35 13.74 6.07 20.24
CA VAL A 35 12.29 5.95 20.41
C VAL A 35 11.97 4.67 21.18
N ARG A 36 11.02 4.71 22.11
CA ARG A 36 10.52 3.52 22.79
C ARG A 36 9.56 2.77 21.90
N VAL A 37 10.00 1.62 21.36
CA VAL A 37 9.24 0.84 20.37
C VAL A 37 8.73 -0.45 20.96
N GLN A 38 7.47 -0.75 20.66
CA GLN A 38 6.81 -2.03 20.94
C GLN A 38 6.38 -2.65 19.61
N VAL A 39 6.24 -3.98 19.57
CA VAL A 39 5.84 -4.69 18.36
C VAL A 39 4.64 -5.60 18.64
N LEU A 40 3.59 -5.44 17.84
CA LEU A 40 2.46 -6.38 17.77
C LEU A 40 2.70 -7.31 16.58
N THR A 41 2.92 -8.60 16.85
CA THR A 41 3.18 -9.61 15.81
C THR A 41 2.57 -10.96 16.17
N ARG A 42 2.28 -11.80 15.17
CA ARG A 42 1.70 -13.13 15.39
C ARG A 42 2.67 -14.14 16.01
N GLN A 43 3.96 -13.93 15.85
CA GLN A 43 5.03 -14.84 16.29
C GLN A 43 6.06 -14.10 17.17
N PRO A 44 5.66 -13.57 18.36
CA PRO A 44 6.55 -12.79 19.21
C PRO A 44 7.73 -13.61 19.73
N GLU A 45 7.58 -14.91 19.88
CA GLU A 45 8.62 -15.85 20.32
C GLU A 45 9.81 -15.94 19.34
N ARG A 46 9.62 -15.54 18.09
CA ARG A 46 10.67 -15.49 17.08
C ARG A 46 11.42 -14.17 17.02
N TRP A 47 11.03 -13.20 17.84
CA TRP A 47 11.68 -11.89 17.87
C TRP A 47 12.69 -11.77 19.00
N ALA A 48 13.93 -11.42 18.62
CA ALA A 48 14.94 -11.04 19.58
C ALA A 48 14.61 -9.68 20.21
N GLN A 49 15.02 -9.48 21.47
CA GLN A 49 14.88 -8.16 22.10
C GLN A 49 15.76 -7.10 21.43
N THR A 50 16.92 -7.49 20.91
CA THR A 50 17.83 -6.61 20.19
C THR A 50 17.79 -6.98 18.71
N LEU A 51 17.51 -5.98 17.88
CA LEU A 51 17.47 -6.12 16.43
C LEU A 51 18.68 -5.46 15.78
N GLU A 52 19.06 -5.96 14.62
CA GLU A 52 20.14 -5.43 13.79
C GLU A 52 19.59 -4.94 12.45
N LEU A 53 19.95 -3.72 12.06
CA LEU A 53 19.64 -3.14 10.76
C LEU A 53 20.93 -2.80 10.02
N SER A 54 21.16 -3.46 8.89
CA SER A 54 22.26 -3.14 8.01
C SER A 54 21.84 -2.12 6.94
N THR A 55 22.67 -1.11 6.76
CA THR A 55 22.58 -0.12 5.67
C THR A 55 23.67 -0.32 4.61
N ALA A 56 24.49 -1.36 4.75
CA ALA A 56 25.57 -1.66 3.82
C ALA A 56 25.05 -1.85 2.38
N GLY A 57 25.70 -1.20 1.43
CA GLY A 57 25.32 -1.26 0.01
C GLY A 57 24.10 -0.40 -0.37
N SER A 58 23.51 0.34 0.57
CA SER A 58 22.45 1.31 0.29
C SER A 58 23.00 2.73 0.18
N SER A 59 22.17 3.67 -0.28
CA SER A 59 22.47 5.12 -0.23
C SER A 59 22.14 5.76 1.13
N TRP A 60 21.66 4.98 2.10
CA TRP A 60 21.31 5.47 3.44
C TRP A 60 22.55 5.74 4.29
N GLU A 61 22.56 6.82 5.04
CA GLU A 61 23.60 7.19 6.02
C GLU A 61 23.03 7.20 7.46
N PRO A 62 23.80 6.81 8.47
CA PRO A 62 25.19 6.29 8.38
C PRO A 62 25.23 4.87 7.84
N LYS A 63 26.31 4.53 7.12
CA LYS A 63 26.57 3.16 6.64
C LYS A 63 27.03 2.26 7.76
N GLY A 64 26.67 0.97 7.64
CA GLY A 64 27.08 -0.04 8.60
C GLY A 64 25.91 -0.79 9.20
N THR A 65 26.09 -1.29 10.40
CA THR A 65 25.06 -1.99 11.17
C THR A 65 24.69 -1.14 12.38
N ILE A 66 23.41 -0.88 12.50
CA ILE A 66 22.82 -0.23 13.67
C ILE A 66 22.01 -1.24 14.46
N THR A 67 21.99 -1.11 15.79
CA THR A 67 21.26 -2.00 16.67
C THR A 67 20.26 -1.22 17.51
N GLY A 68 19.20 -1.90 17.93
CA GLY A 68 18.21 -1.31 18.79
C GLY A 68 17.50 -2.36 19.64
N ARG A 69 17.17 -1.98 20.89
CA ARG A 69 16.49 -2.87 21.83
C ARG A 69 15.01 -2.51 21.94
N LEU A 70 14.13 -3.45 21.59
CA LEU A 70 12.69 -3.32 21.73
C LEU A 70 12.26 -3.28 23.19
N SER A 71 11.24 -2.49 23.50
CA SER A 71 10.65 -2.43 24.84
C SER A 71 9.78 -3.64 25.13
N LEU A 72 8.99 -4.08 24.14
CA LEU A 72 8.09 -5.22 24.27
C LEU A 72 7.72 -5.78 22.91
N VAL A 73 7.59 -7.11 22.81
CA VAL A 73 7.00 -7.80 21.66
C VAL A 73 5.87 -8.68 22.14
N SER A 74 4.70 -8.61 21.53
CA SER A 74 3.53 -9.39 21.94
C SER A 74 2.64 -9.75 20.77
N LYS A 75 1.89 -10.84 20.89
CA LYS A 75 0.77 -11.18 20.01
C LYS A 75 -0.56 -10.59 20.47
N HIS A 76 -0.61 -10.01 21.66
CA HIS A 76 -1.80 -9.46 22.27
C HIS A 76 -1.74 -7.93 22.30
N ALA A 77 -2.66 -7.28 21.58
CA ALA A 77 -2.74 -5.83 21.48
C ALA A 77 -2.87 -5.15 22.86
N LYS A 78 -3.58 -5.78 23.80
CA LYS A 78 -3.76 -5.28 25.17
C LYS A 78 -2.45 -5.02 25.93
N HIS A 79 -1.34 -5.64 25.51
CA HIS A 79 -0.05 -5.47 26.17
C HIS A 79 0.77 -4.31 25.58
N VAL A 80 0.57 -3.99 24.30
CA VAL A 80 1.44 -3.04 23.56
C VAL A 80 0.72 -1.77 23.11
N VAL A 81 -0.60 -1.77 23.00
CA VAL A 81 -1.35 -0.63 22.44
C VAL A 81 -1.75 0.43 23.47
N PRO A 82 -2.18 0.08 24.73
CA PRO A 82 -2.79 1.06 25.63
C PRO A 82 -1.93 2.27 25.97
N GLN A 83 -0.60 2.13 25.94
CA GLN A 83 0.33 3.22 26.26
C GLN A 83 0.89 3.93 25.01
N SER A 84 0.54 3.47 23.82
CA SER A 84 1.12 3.98 22.57
C SER A 84 0.65 5.39 22.25
N ASP A 85 1.57 6.26 21.94
CA ASP A 85 1.30 7.60 21.42
C ASP A 85 1.10 7.54 19.90
N VAL A 86 1.80 6.60 19.25
CA VAL A 86 1.67 6.33 17.82
C VAL A 86 1.53 4.83 17.59
N VAL A 87 0.55 4.42 16.79
CA VAL A 87 0.36 3.04 16.33
C VAL A 87 0.50 3.01 14.81
N ILE A 88 1.44 2.20 14.30
CA ILE A 88 1.75 2.13 12.87
C ILE A 88 1.53 0.70 12.36
N LEU A 89 0.64 0.55 11.40
CA LEU A 89 0.47 -0.70 10.69
C LEU A 89 1.57 -0.85 9.63
N ALA A 90 2.32 -1.95 9.72
CA ALA A 90 3.38 -2.30 8.79
C ALA A 90 3.08 -3.67 8.14
N ALA A 91 1.96 -3.71 7.45
CA ALA A 91 1.36 -4.91 6.86
C ALA A 91 0.74 -4.61 5.49
N PRO A 92 0.51 -5.62 4.63
CA PRO A 92 -0.26 -5.46 3.39
C PRO A 92 -1.70 -5.02 3.63
N ALA A 93 -2.32 -4.38 2.64
CA ALA A 93 -3.68 -3.82 2.74
C ALA A 93 -4.74 -4.84 3.17
N ASN A 94 -4.63 -6.08 2.69
CA ASN A 94 -5.56 -7.16 3.03
C ASN A 94 -5.51 -7.60 4.51
N VAL A 95 -4.48 -7.20 5.24
CA VAL A 95 -4.30 -7.53 6.67
C VAL A 95 -4.71 -6.37 7.58
N HIS A 96 -4.84 -5.15 7.05
CA HIS A 96 -5.22 -3.97 7.84
C HIS A 96 -6.49 -4.17 8.67
N PRO A 97 -7.63 -4.68 8.13
CA PRO A 97 -8.83 -4.87 8.92
C PRO A 97 -8.63 -5.73 10.16
N LEU A 98 -7.91 -6.85 10.03
CA LEU A 98 -7.64 -7.75 11.15
C LEU A 98 -6.79 -7.08 12.25
N ILE A 99 -5.78 -6.30 11.86
CA ILE A 99 -4.95 -5.57 12.83
C ILE A 99 -5.79 -4.48 13.51
N LEU A 100 -6.60 -3.74 12.75
CA LEU A 100 -7.45 -2.67 13.27
C LEU A 100 -8.49 -3.20 14.28
N GLU A 101 -9.09 -4.34 14.00
CA GLU A 101 -9.99 -5.02 14.95
C GLU A 101 -9.28 -5.41 16.25
N GLN A 102 -8.02 -5.86 16.16
CA GLN A 102 -7.21 -6.22 17.33
C GLN A 102 -6.80 -5.00 18.16
N VAL A 103 -6.37 -3.90 17.52
CA VAL A 103 -5.85 -2.73 18.23
C VAL A 103 -6.94 -1.78 18.69
N GLY A 104 -8.06 -1.69 17.95
CA GLY A 104 -9.15 -0.75 18.17
C GLY A 104 -9.65 -0.66 19.61
N PRO A 105 -9.91 -1.80 20.32
CA PRO A 105 -10.38 -1.78 21.71
C PRO A 105 -9.39 -1.19 22.73
N TYR A 106 -8.12 -1.02 22.33
CA TYR A 106 -7.02 -0.62 23.24
C TYR A 106 -6.40 0.72 22.86
N LEU A 107 -6.92 1.41 21.84
CA LEU A 107 -6.45 2.73 21.45
C LEU A 107 -6.79 3.75 22.54
N LYS A 108 -5.78 4.42 23.08
CA LYS A 108 -6.02 5.51 24.05
C LYS A 108 -6.49 6.78 23.35
N LYS A 109 -7.14 7.66 24.09
CA LYS A 109 -7.51 8.99 23.62
C LYS A 109 -6.27 9.79 23.23
N GLY A 110 -6.31 10.42 22.06
CA GLY A 110 -5.21 11.24 21.54
C GLY A 110 -4.13 10.46 20.79
N VAL A 111 -4.34 9.15 20.51
CA VAL A 111 -3.38 8.34 19.76
C VAL A 111 -3.29 8.80 18.30
N LYS A 112 -2.08 8.75 17.73
CA LYS A 112 -1.88 8.88 16.28
C LYS A 112 -1.84 7.49 15.68
N LEU A 113 -2.74 7.22 14.72
CA LEU A 113 -2.86 5.93 14.06
C LEU A 113 -2.44 6.05 12.60
N GLY A 114 -1.55 5.18 12.12
CA GLY A 114 -1.13 5.26 10.74
C GLY A 114 -0.70 3.95 10.13
N THR A 115 -0.30 4.01 8.86
CA THR A 115 0.25 2.87 8.13
C THR A 115 1.41 3.28 7.23
N LEU A 116 2.36 2.37 7.04
CA LEU A 116 3.46 2.54 6.10
C LEU A 116 3.02 2.42 4.63
N PHE A 117 1.81 1.92 4.37
CA PHE A 117 1.28 1.72 3.04
C PHE A 117 -0.25 1.84 3.06
N ALA A 118 -0.77 3.01 2.70
CA ALA A 118 -2.18 3.35 2.84
C ALA A 118 -3.01 3.12 1.56
N GLN A 119 -2.44 2.50 0.55
CA GLN A 119 -3.21 2.10 -0.64
C GLN A 119 -4.24 1.01 -0.26
N GLY A 120 -5.30 0.87 -1.05
CA GLY A 120 -6.30 -0.15 -0.80
C GLY A 120 -7.40 0.23 0.19
N GLY A 121 -7.71 1.53 0.36
CA GLY A 121 -8.81 2.00 1.19
C GLY A 121 -8.53 1.91 2.69
N PHE A 122 -7.33 2.32 3.13
CA PHE A 122 -6.92 2.25 4.53
C PHE A 122 -7.86 3.03 5.46
N ASP A 123 -8.24 4.25 5.09
CA ASP A 123 -9.17 5.10 5.86
C ASP A 123 -10.56 4.47 6.00
N TRP A 124 -11.06 3.81 4.96
CA TRP A 124 -12.33 3.06 5.01
C TRP A 124 -12.24 1.86 5.96
N ALA A 125 -11.11 1.13 5.89
CA ALA A 125 -10.86 0.02 6.81
C ALA A 125 -10.82 0.49 8.27
N VAL A 126 -10.19 1.64 8.54
CA VAL A 126 -10.14 2.26 9.87
C VAL A 126 -11.54 2.64 10.35
N GLN A 127 -12.33 3.35 9.53
CA GLN A 127 -13.70 3.74 9.89
C GLN A 127 -14.56 2.52 10.20
N LYS A 128 -14.49 1.48 9.37
CA LYS A 128 -15.27 0.25 9.56
C LYS A 128 -14.87 -0.51 10.83
N ALA A 129 -13.57 -0.67 11.07
CA ALA A 129 -13.07 -1.49 12.19
C ALA A 129 -13.22 -0.78 13.54
N LEU A 130 -13.08 0.54 13.57
CA LEU A 130 -13.14 1.29 14.82
C LEU A 130 -14.58 1.73 15.17
N GLY A 131 -15.40 2.06 14.17
CA GLY A 131 -16.65 2.75 14.40
C GLY A 131 -16.45 4.17 14.95
N GLU A 132 -17.53 4.90 15.18
CA GLU A 132 -17.46 6.30 15.63
C GLU A 132 -16.81 6.44 17.01
N ASP A 133 -17.21 5.60 17.98
CA ASP A 133 -16.74 5.68 19.37
C ASP A 133 -15.23 5.53 19.52
N ARG A 134 -14.64 4.55 18.83
CA ARG A 134 -13.20 4.30 18.94
C ARG A 134 -12.39 5.22 18.04
N LEU A 135 -12.96 5.61 16.89
CA LEU A 135 -12.35 6.60 16.01
C LEU A 135 -12.18 7.95 16.71
N ALA A 136 -13.07 8.31 17.62
CA ALA A 136 -12.96 9.50 18.45
C ALA A 136 -11.71 9.53 19.37
N ASN A 137 -11.07 8.37 19.60
CA ASN A 137 -9.80 8.30 20.32
C ASN A 137 -8.60 8.65 19.43
N VAL A 138 -8.75 8.56 18.11
CA VAL A 138 -7.67 8.83 17.14
C VAL A 138 -7.59 10.34 16.91
N ASP A 139 -6.50 10.93 17.37
CA ASP A 139 -6.24 12.36 17.20
C ASP A 139 -5.81 12.71 15.76
N LEU A 140 -4.96 11.86 15.18
CA LEU A 140 -4.48 12.01 13.81
C LEU A 140 -4.43 10.63 13.14
N LEU A 141 -5.20 10.45 12.07
CA LEU A 141 -5.05 9.33 11.15
C LEU A 141 -4.08 9.73 10.04
N PHE A 142 -3.06 8.91 9.75
CA PHE A 142 -2.12 9.19 8.67
C PHE A 142 -1.78 7.93 7.86
N GLY A 143 -1.39 8.12 6.61
CA GLY A 143 -1.01 7.01 5.77
C GLY A 143 0.00 7.40 4.71
N LEU A 144 1.01 6.56 4.50
CA LEU A 144 2.02 6.78 3.47
C LEU A 144 1.58 6.18 2.14
N GLN A 145 1.94 6.85 1.06
CA GLN A 145 1.73 6.33 -0.30
C GLN A 145 2.61 5.11 -0.59
N ASN A 146 3.84 5.13 -0.07
CA ASN A 146 4.83 4.07 -0.23
C ASN A 146 5.57 3.85 1.08
N ILE A 147 6.04 2.62 1.30
CA ILE A 147 6.92 2.33 2.43
C ILE A 147 8.22 3.14 2.31
N PRO A 148 8.82 3.58 3.45
CA PRO A 148 9.98 4.47 3.44
C PRO A 148 11.23 3.89 2.76
N TRP A 149 11.35 2.57 2.71
CA TRP A 149 12.55 1.89 2.21
C TRP A 149 12.22 0.69 1.32
N ILE A 150 13.08 0.42 0.34
CA ILE A 150 13.22 -0.93 -0.21
C ILE A 150 14.05 -1.69 0.80
N CYS A 151 13.50 -2.75 1.40
CA CYS A 151 14.09 -3.42 2.54
C CYS A 151 13.80 -4.92 2.55
N LYS A 152 14.62 -5.67 3.29
CA LYS A 152 14.50 -7.12 3.40
C LYS A 152 14.87 -7.61 4.80
N VAL A 153 14.09 -8.53 5.34
CA VAL A 153 14.48 -9.35 6.50
C VAL A 153 15.53 -10.36 6.02
N THR A 154 16.68 -10.39 6.68
CA THR A 154 17.74 -11.35 6.42
C THR A 154 17.73 -12.50 7.42
N GLU A 155 17.30 -12.23 8.65
CA GLU A 155 17.05 -13.22 9.68
C GLU A 155 15.79 -12.81 10.43
N TYR A 156 14.73 -13.63 10.34
CA TYR A 156 13.42 -13.25 10.88
C TYR A 156 13.46 -12.99 12.39
N GLY A 157 12.92 -11.86 12.79
CA GLY A 157 12.87 -11.44 14.20
C GLY A 157 14.20 -10.92 14.74
N HIS A 158 15.26 -10.86 13.94
CA HIS A 158 16.57 -10.42 14.41
C HIS A 158 17.28 -9.44 13.47
N LYS A 159 17.42 -9.78 12.16
CA LYS A 159 18.23 -8.98 11.24
C LYS A 159 17.45 -8.55 10.01
N CYS A 160 17.64 -7.30 9.64
CA CYS A 160 17.07 -6.73 8.43
C CYS A 160 18.07 -5.79 7.75
N ARG A 161 17.76 -5.41 6.52
CA ARG A 161 18.58 -4.44 5.79
C ARG A 161 17.72 -3.47 4.98
N ILE A 162 18.20 -2.24 4.84
CA ILE A 162 17.75 -1.27 3.86
C ILE A 162 18.57 -1.50 2.58
N ILE A 163 17.87 -1.65 1.46
CA ILE A 163 18.47 -1.74 0.13
C ILE A 163 18.54 -0.34 -0.48
N GLY A 164 17.47 0.45 -0.33
CA GLY A 164 17.41 1.82 -0.80
C GLY A 164 16.31 2.62 -0.08
N PRO A 165 16.61 3.81 0.44
CA PRO A 165 15.61 4.71 0.99
C PRO A 165 14.82 5.39 -0.13
N LYS A 166 13.61 5.85 0.18
CA LYS A 166 12.91 6.82 -0.66
C LYS A 166 13.55 8.20 -0.47
N GLN A 167 13.58 9.00 -1.55
CA GLN A 167 14.07 10.37 -1.48
C GLN A 167 13.05 11.33 -0.85
N CYS A 168 11.76 11.00 -0.99
CA CYS A 168 10.65 11.75 -0.42
C CYS A 168 9.50 10.80 -0.12
N LEU A 169 8.82 11.02 1.01
CA LEU A 169 7.59 10.35 1.36
C LEU A 169 6.39 11.24 1.01
N TYR A 170 5.24 10.61 0.79
CA TYR A 170 3.98 11.30 0.55
C TYR A 170 2.96 10.79 1.56
N VAL A 171 2.31 11.70 2.29
CA VAL A 171 1.37 11.38 3.37
C VAL A 171 0.02 12.04 3.15
N ALA A 172 -1.04 11.25 3.32
CA ALA A 172 -2.39 11.76 3.57
C ALA A 172 -2.72 11.66 5.05
N CYS A 173 -3.65 12.49 5.52
CA CYS A 173 -4.14 12.43 6.89
C CYS A 173 -5.63 12.77 6.98
N TYR A 174 -6.18 12.42 8.14
CA TYR A 174 -7.50 12.87 8.57
C TYR A 174 -7.39 13.32 10.05
N PRO A 175 -7.89 14.53 10.41
CA PRO A 175 -8.52 15.54 9.53
C PRO A 175 -7.54 16.11 8.48
N VAL A 176 -8.07 16.44 7.29
CA VAL A 176 -7.24 16.90 6.14
C VAL A 176 -6.56 18.24 6.40
N GLU A 177 -7.05 19.03 7.32
CA GLU A 177 -6.49 20.34 7.69
C GLU A 177 -5.15 20.20 8.43
N ARG A 178 -4.86 19.02 8.99
CA ARG A 178 -3.64 18.74 9.78
C ARG A 178 -2.48 18.18 8.93
N LYS A 179 -2.47 18.42 7.63
CA LYS A 179 -1.45 17.92 6.70
C LYS A 179 -0.02 18.28 7.11
N ALA A 180 0.21 19.50 7.54
CA ALA A 180 1.53 19.95 7.97
C ALA A 180 2.04 19.16 9.19
N GLU A 181 1.16 18.88 10.15
CA GLU A 181 1.49 18.06 11.32
C GLU A 181 1.79 16.62 10.94
N ALA A 182 0.99 16.03 10.05
CA ALA A 182 1.21 14.68 9.55
C ALA A 182 2.57 14.56 8.83
N ALA A 183 2.92 15.53 7.98
CA ALA A 183 4.21 15.56 7.30
C ALA A 183 5.37 15.71 8.28
N THR A 184 5.24 16.58 9.27
CA THR A 184 6.26 16.78 10.33
C THR A 184 6.43 15.48 11.14
N LEU A 185 5.34 14.83 11.54
CA LEU A 185 5.39 13.55 12.27
C LEU A 185 6.14 12.49 11.46
N VAL A 186 5.77 12.30 10.20
CA VAL A 186 6.38 11.28 9.33
C VAL A 186 7.86 11.58 9.09
N GLN A 187 8.22 12.84 8.82
CA GLN A 187 9.61 13.24 8.65
C GLN A 187 10.41 13.03 9.93
N THR A 188 9.83 13.34 11.10
CA THR A 188 10.45 13.08 12.40
C THR A 188 10.68 11.59 12.65
N LEU A 189 9.70 10.74 12.32
CA LEU A 189 9.80 9.29 12.52
C LEU A 189 10.86 8.65 11.63
N PHE A 190 10.96 9.05 10.37
CA PHE A 190 11.73 8.30 9.38
C PHE A 190 12.95 9.02 8.82
N ASP A 191 13.16 10.29 9.17
CA ASP A 191 14.29 11.11 8.71
C ASP A 191 14.35 11.22 7.17
N ILE A 192 13.20 11.18 6.53
CA ILE A 192 13.05 11.33 5.08
C ILE A 192 12.15 12.53 4.84
N PRO A 193 12.48 13.44 3.92
CA PRO A 193 11.59 14.54 3.53
C PRO A 193 10.18 14.03 3.23
N CYS A 194 9.16 14.70 3.78
CA CYS A 194 7.78 14.30 3.61
C CYS A 194 6.94 15.44 3.02
N LYS A 195 6.21 15.12 1.95
CA LYS A 195 5.21 15.99 1.33
C LYS A 195 3.82 15.47 1.61
N THR A 196 2.85 16.37 1.62
CA THR A 196 1.44 16.01 1.79
C THR A 196 0.79 15.73 0.45
N VAL A 197 -0.17 14.81 0.42
CA VAL A 197 -1.16 14.69 -0.66
C VAL A 197 -2.51 15.21 -0.17
N ALA A 198 -3.41 15.47 -1.10
CA ALA A 198 -4.66 16.15 -0.78
C ALA A 198 -5.51 15.39 0.27
N ASN A 199 -5.67 14.08 0.10
CA ASN A 199 -6.50 13.23 0.97
C ASN A 199 -6.20 11.73 0.74
N PHE A 200 -6.86 10.83 1.50
CA PHE A 200 -6.68 9.38 1.37
C PHE A 200 -7.15 8.81 0.02
N LEU A 201 -8.14 9.42 -0.61
CA LEU A 201 -8.60 8.94 -1.92
C LEU A 201 -7.51 9.11 -2.99
N ASN A 202 -6.65 10.14 -2.88
CA ASN A 202 -5.46 10.26 -3.72
C ASN A 202 -4.51 9.05 -3.52
N LEU A 203 -4.33 8.55 -2.30
CA LEU A 203 -3.49 7.37 -2.05
C LEU A 203 -4.12 6.11 -2.65
N THR A 204 -5.42 5.93 -2.50
CA THR A 204 -6.15 4.78 -3.03
C THR A 204 -6.15 4.76 -4.56
N LEU A 205 -6.31 5.93 -5.22
CA LEU A 205 -6.29 6.05 -6.69
C LEU A 205 -4.88 6.13 -7.30
N THR A 206 -3.83 6.29 -6.49
CA THR A 206 -2.44 6.25 -6.98
C THR A 206 -1.77 4.90 -6.79
N SER A 207 -2.52 3.85 -6.74
CA SER A 207 -2.05 2.48 -6.59
C SER A 207 -1.25 2.02 -7.83
N SER A 208 0.08 2.24 -7.83
CA SER A 208 0.93 1.91 -8.98
C SER A 208 0.99 0.42 -9.24
N ASN A 209 1.36 -0.37 -8.24
CA ASN A 209 1.54 -1.82 -8.38
C ASN A 209 0.25 -2.52 -8.81
N GLN A 210 -0.89 -2.05 -8.31
CA GLN A 210 -2.21 -2.64 -8.54
C GLN A 210 -2.74 -2.47 -9.97
N ILE A 211 -2.11 -1.64 -10.79
CA ILE A 211 -2.37 -1.58 -12.23
C ILE A 211 -1.19 -2.09 -13.06
N ILE A 212 0.06 -1.85 -12.61
CA ILE A 212 1.27 -2.29 -13.32
C ILE A 212 1.37 -3.81 -13.34
N HIS A 213 1.24 -4.45 -12.19
CA HIS A 213 1.44 -5.89 -12.08
C HIS A 213 0.38 -6.69 -12.85
N PRO A 214 -0.93 -6.42 -12.73
CA PRO A 214 -1.92 -7.12 -13.53
C PRO A 214 -1.71 -6.99 -15.03
N ALA A 215 -1.40 -5.79 -15.53
CA ALA A 215 -1.08 -5.56 -16.93
C ALA A 215 0.14 -6.36 -17.37
N ARG A 216 1.21 -6.32 -16.57
CA ARG A 216 2.47 -6.99 -16.85
C ARG A 216 2.36 -8.50 -16.81
N TYR A 217 1.74 -9.06 -15.77
CA TYR A 217 1.55 -10.51 -15.67
C TYR A 217 0.71 -11.06 -16.81
N TYR A 218 -0.37 -10.36 -17.15
CA TYR A 218 -1.17 -10.72 -18.33
C TYR A 218 -0.32 -10.69 -19.61
N SER A 219 0.54 -9.70 -19.79
CA SER A 219 1.36 -9.61 -21.01
C SER A 219 2.30 -10.81 -21.17
N ILE A 220 2.89 -11.29 -20.05
CA ILE A 220 3.83 -12.42 -20.06
C ILE A 220 3.09 -13.76 -20.20
N PHE A 221 1.98 -13.92 -19.48
CA PHE A 221 1.31 -15.21 -19.24
C PHE A 221 -0.07 -15.33 -19.85
N ARG A 222 -0.46 -14.48 -20.82
CA ARG A 222 -1.81 -14.41 -21.38
C ARG A 222 -2.36 -15.73 -21.94
N ASP A 223 -1.49 -16.65 -22.36
CA ASP A 223 -1.79 -17.98 -22.87
C ASP A 223 -1.63 -19.10 -21.84
N TRP A 224 -1.41 -18.76 -20.56
CA TRP A 224 -1.29 -19.75 -19.52
C TRP A 224 -2.65 -20.38 -19.18
N ASP A 225 -2.71 -21.71 -19.26
CA ASP A 225 -3.90 -22.52 -19.04
C ASP A 225 -4.05 -23.03 -17.59
N GLY A 226 -3.17 -22.60 -16.69
CA GLY A 226 -3.13 -23.08 -15.30
C GLY A 226 -2.25 -24.32 -15.09
N LYS A 227 -1.72 -24.93 -16.16
CA LYS A 227 -0.95 -26.20 -16.11
C LYS A 227 0.39 -26.08 -16.82
N ARG A 228 0.46 -25.33 -17.92
CA ARG A 228 1.68 -25.15 -18.72
C ARG A 228 2.81 -24.63 -17.84
N THR A 229 3.97 -25.26 -17.96
CA THR A 229 5.23 -24.78 -17.38
C THR A 229 6.04 -23.97 -18.39
N TYR A 230 6.88 -23.09 -17.89
CA TYR A 230 7.82 -22.30 -18.69
C TYR A 230 9.23 -22.56 -18.21
N THR A 231 10.18 -22.59 -19.15
CA THR A 231 11.59 -22.53 -18.84
C THR A 231 12.06 -21.06 -18.73
N LEU A 232 13.24 -20.82 -18.12
CA LEU A 232 13.79 -19.45 -18.09
C LEU A 232 14.12 -18.94 -19.51
N GLU A 233 14.50 -19.84 -20.44
CA GLU A 233 14.73 -19.47 -21.83
C GLU A 233 13.44 -19.02 -22.54
N GLU A 234 12.36 -19.75 -22.39
CA GLU A 234 11.04 -19.34 -22.90
C GLU A 234 10.62 -17.99 -22.32
N LEU A 235 10.81 -17.77 -21.01
CA LEU A 235 10.48 -16.51 -20.36
C LEU A 235 11.37 -15.37 -20.87
N LYS A 236 12.67 -15.63 -21.13
CA LYS A 236 13.57 -14.66 -21.76
C LYS A 236 13.06 -14.24 -23.14
N ASN A 237 12.69 -15.21 -23.96
CA ASN A 237 12.14 -14.94 -25.31
C ASN A 237 10.82 -14.17 -25.26
N ARG A 238 10.04 -14.31 -24.21
CA ARG A 238 8.81 -13.55 -23.91
C ARG A 238 9.06 -12.21 -23.24
N LYS A 239 10.32 -11.79 -23.06
CA LYS A 239 10.69 -10.61 -22.28
C LYS A 239 10.08 -10.66 -20.87
N GLY A 240 10.11 -11.81 -20.21
CA GLY A 240 9.41 -12.07 -18.95
C GLY A 240 10.31 -12.40 -17.77
N LEU A 241 11.65 -12.27 -17.88
CA LEU A 241 12.55 -12.53 -16.77
C LEU A 241 12.53 -11.43 -15.72
N THR A 242 12.37 -10.18 -16.16
CA THR A 242 12.22 -9.03 -15.26
C THR A 242 10.83 -8.44 -15.35
N LEU A 243 10.35 -7.95 -14.21
CA LEU A 243 8.99 -7.44 -14.11
C LEU A 243 8.83 -6.10 -14.85
N TYR A 244 9.89 -5.29 -14.89
CA TYR A 244 9.82 -3.92 -15.45
C TYR A 244 10.83 -3.68 -16.58
N ALA A 245 12.10 -4.09 -16.44
CA ALA A 245 13.11 -3.80 -17.45
C ALA A 245 12.83 -4.49 -18.80
N ASP A 246 12.17 -5.64 -18.79
CA ASP A 246 11.72 -6.37 -19.98
C ASP A 246 10.33 -5.91 -20.49
N PHE A 247 9.84 -4.74 -20.07
CA PHE A 247 8.55 -4.24 -20.52
C PHE A 247 8.49 -4.17 -22.05
N ASP A 248 7.40 -4.61 -22.65
CA ASP A 248 7.21 -4.59 -24.11
C ASP A 248 6.02 -3.70 -24.51
N GLU A 249 5.85 -3.51 -25.78
CA GLU A 249 4.80 -2.69 -26.37
C GLU A 249 3.42 -3.14 -25.89
N PHE A 250 3.17 -4.46 -25.89
CA PHE A 250 1.90 -5.02 -25.46
C PHE A 250 1.62 -4.77 -23.97
N ALA A 251 2.65 -4.90 -23.10
CA ALA A 251 2.50 -4.56 -21.69
C ALA A 251 2.20 -3.07 -21.47
N ALA A 252 2.86 -2.20 -22.24
CA ALA A 252 2.63 -0.76 -22.20
C ALA A 252 1.19 -0.40 -22.63
N GLU A 253 0.65 -1.04 -23.68
CA GLU A 253 -0.74 -0.89 -24.13
C GLU A 253 -1.73 -1.33 -23.05
N GLN A 254 -1.49 -2.50 -22.40
CA GLN A 254 -2.36 -2.98 -21.33
C GLN A 254 -2.39 -2.02 -20.15
N LEU A 255 -1.21 -1.53 -19.77
CA LEU A 255 -1.08 -0.58 -18.65
C LEU A 255 -1.71 0.78 -18.98
N ALA A 256 -1.49 1.30 -20.19
CA ALA A 256 -2.10 2.55 -20.65
C ALA A 256 -3.64 2.47 -20.66
N ALA A 257 -4.19 1.34 -21.09
CA ALA A 257 -5.63 1.11 -21.07
C ALA A 257 -6.20 1.08 -19.65
N LEU A 258 -5.53 0.41 -18.71
CA LEU A 258 -5.93 0.42 -17.28
C LEU A 258 -5.85 1.80 -16.66
N ASP A 259 -4.75 2.51 -16.89
CA ASP A 259 -4.57 3.86 -16.37
C ASP A 259 -5.60 4.82 -16.94
N ASN A 260 -5.94 4.70 -18.23
CA ASN A 260 -6.99 5.49 -18.86
C ASN A 260 -8.36 5.30 -18.18
N GLU A 261 -8.74 4.06 -17.86
CA GLU A 261 -9.99 3.78 -17.13
C GLU A 261 -9.96 4.37 -15.70
N LEU A 262 -8.80 4.27 -15.00
CA LEU A 262 -8.61 4.93 -13.71
C LEU A 262 -8.78 6.44 -13.82
N GLN A 263 -8.15 7.09 -14.81
CA GLN A 263 -8.28 8.54 -15.04
C GLN A 263 -9.73 8.95 -15.40
N GLN A 264 -10.45 8.10 -16.13
CA GLN A 264 -11.87 8.33 -16.42
C GLN A 264 -12.74 8.25 -15.16
N VAL A 265 -12.52 7.27 -14.28
CA VAL A 265 -13.17 7.19 -12.96
C VAL A 265 -12.87 8.44 -12.13
N LYS A 266 -11.60 8.89 -12.08
CA LYS A 266 -11.21 10.16 -11.44
C LYS A 266 -12.01 11.34 -12.01
N HIS A 267 -12.07 11.50 -13.32
CA HIS A 267 -12.78 12.61 -13.95
C HIS A 267 -14.28 12.59 -13.63
N ALA A 268 -14.91 11.42 -13.64
CA ALA A 268 -16.33 11.27 -13.28
C ALA A 268 -16.59 11.67 -11.81
N LEU A 269 -15.68 11.32 -10.88
CA LEU A 269 -15.75 11.77 -9.49
C LEU A 269 -15.63 13.30 -9.37
N LEU A 270 -14.69 13.92 -10.10
CA LEU A 270 -14.50 15.38 -10.08
C LEU A 270 -15.69 16.13 -10.70
N GLN A 271 -16.33 15.57 -11.71
CA GLN A 271 -17.58 16.14 -12.27
C GLN A 271 -18.71 16.11 -11.25
N ARG A 272 -18.80 15.04 -10.46
CA ARG A 272 -19.84 14.91 -9.42
C ARG A 272 -19.53 15.75 -8.19
N PHE A 273 -18.25 15.90 -7.83
CA PHE A 273 -17.78 16.62 -6.65
C PHE A 273 -16.68 17.62 -7.00
N PRO A 274 -17.02 18.82 -7.52
CA PRO A 274 -16.03 19.81 -7.94
C PRO A 274 -15.09 20.30 -6.83
N ALA A 275 -15.46 20.16 -5.57
CA ALA A 275 -14.64 20.53 -4.42
C ALA A 275 -13.65 19.41 -4.01
N LEU A 276 -13.74 18.23 -4.61
CA LEU A 276 -12.82 17.12 -4.35
C LEU A 276 -11.47 17.40 -5.01
N ASP A 277 -10.39 17.35 -4.22
CA ASP A 277 -9.04 17.50 -4.74
C ASP A 277 -8.42 16.11 -5.04
N LEU A 278 -8.27 15.79 -6.31
CA LEU A 278 -7.57 14.61 -6.82
C LEU A 278 -6.35 14.99 -7.69
N SER A 279 -5.74 16.13 -7.41
CA SER A 279 -4.59 16.65 -8.20
C SER A 279 -3.35 15.76 -8.14
N ASP A 280 -3.20 14.97 -7.07
CA ASP A 280 -2.08 14.01 -6.94
C ASP A 280 -2.30 12.69 -7.71
N VAL A 281 -3.52 12.44 -8.22
CA VAL A 281 -3.82 11.27 -9.06
C VAL A 281 -3.37 11.57 -10.50
N LEU A 282 -2.08 11.44 -10.74
CA LEU A 282 -1.45 11.65 -12.06
C LEU A 282 -1.56 10.39 -12.91
N PRO A 283 -1.52 10.54 -14.25
CA PRO A 283 -1.29 9.42 -15.16
C PRO A 283 -0.05 8.61 -14.75
N ILE A 284 -0.06 7.30 -15.00
CA ILE A 284 0.99 6.40 -14.49
C ILE A 284 2.40 6.80 -14.95
N GLY A 285 2.56 7.25 -16.20
CA GLY A 285 3.84 7.70 -16.71
C GLY A 285 4.38 8.91 -15.94
N ASP A 286 3.56 9.95 -15.79
CA ASP A 286 3.88 11.18 -15.07
C ASP A 286 4.21 10.89 -13.60
N ARG A 287 3.47 9.97 -13.00
CA ARG A 287 3.68 9.54 -11.61
C ARG A 287 5.02 8.83 -11.44
N VAL A 288 5.40 7.93 -12.36
CA VAL A 288 6.70 7.26 -12.32
C VAL A 288 7.82 8.29 -12.46
N VAL A 289 7.73 9.19 -13.43
CA VAL A 289 8.72 10.28 -13.62
C VAL A 289 8.79 11.18 -12.39
N LYS A 290 7.66 11.55 -11.78
CA LYS A 290 7.62 12.36 -10.53
C LYS A 290 8.37 11.67 -9.37
N HIS A 291 8.28 10.35 -9.27
CA HIS A 291 8.86 9.59 -8.15
C HIS A 291 10.33 9.21 -8.34
N TYR A 292 10.74 8.97 -9.57
CA TYR A 292 12.09 8.49 -9.88
C TYR A 292 13.00 9.57 -10.50
N GLY A 293 12.41 10.62 -11.07
CA GLY A 293 13.16 11.77 -11.60
C GLY A 293 14.25 11.34 -12.59
N LYS A 294 15.50 11.72 -12.27
CA LYS A 294 16.69 11.43 -13.10
C LYS A 294 17.01 9.94 -13.28
N ASP A 295 16.42 9.06 -12.50
CA ASP A 295 16.60 7.62 -12.67
C ASP A 295 15.83 7.09 -13.89
N VAL A 296 14.91 7.89 -14.47
CA VAL A 296 14.26 7.62 -15.76
C VAL A 296 15.04 8.33 -16.85
N ALA A 297 15.77 7.58 -17.69
CA ALA A 297 16.64 8.18 -18.70
C ALA A 297 15.88 8.63 -19.95
N ASP A 298 14.74 8.01 -20.28
CA ASP A 298 13.92 8.34 -21.46
C ASP A 298 12.44 8.41 -21.08
N CYS A 299 11.85 9.60 -21.18
CA CYS A 299 10.44 9.89 -20.87
C CYS A 299 9.56 9.98 -22.14
N SER A 300 10.05 9.57 -23.31
CA SER A 300 9.35 9.75 -24.60
C SER A 300 8.08 8.92 -24.73
N SER A 301 7.96 7.81 -24.00
CA SER A 301 6.78 6.95 -23.98
C SER A 301 6.69 6.17 -22.67
N LEU A 302 5.50 5.65 -22.36
CA LEU A 302 5.29 4.77 -21.20
C LEU A 302 6.25 3.57 -21.22
N LEU A 303 6.46 2.99 -22.40
CA LEU A 303 7.42 1.90 -22.60
C LEU A 303 8.85 2.29 -22.18
N GLN A 304 9.32 3.46 -22.64
CA GLN A 304 10.66 3.93 -22.35
C GLN A 304 10.83 4.31 -20.89
N ILE A 305 9.82 4.92 -20.27
CA ILE A 305 9.80 5.22 -18.84
C ILE A 305 10.05 3.95 -18.02
N PHE A 306 9.43 2.82 -18.39
CA PHE A 306 9.62 1.56 -17.66
C PHE A 306 10.98 0.92 -17.94
N ARG A 307 11.40 0.87 -19.18
CA ARG A 307 12.67 0.24 -19.60
C ARG A 307 13.91 0.95 -19.08
N THR A 308 13.85 2.28 -19.01
CA THR A 308 15.02 3.11 -18.68
C THR A 308 15.08 3.54 -17.22
N ASN A 309 14.08 3.15 -16.42
CA ASN A 309 14.05 3.48 -14.99
C ASN A 309 15.03 2.61 -14.20
N LEU A 310 16.12 3.19 -13.74
CA LEU A 310 17.13 2.51 -12.92
C LEU A 310 16.55 1.93 -11.61
N GLY A 311 15.53 2.58 -11.06
CA GLY A 311 14.83 2.08 -9.87
C GLY A 311 14.08 0.76 -10.08
N TYR A 312 13.86 0.36 -11.33
CA TYR A 312 13.22 -0.90 -11.72
C TYR A 312 14.22 -1.99 -12.13
N ALA A 313 15.49 -1.64 -12.26
CA ALA A 313 16.53 -2.60 -12.66
C ALA A 313 16.63 -3.77 -11.66
N GLY A 314 16.76 -4.98 -12.17
CA GLY A 314 16.95 -6.18 -11.36
C GLY A 314 15.70 -6.71 -10.64
N CYS A 315 14.53 -6.11 -10.84
CA CYS A 315 13.27 -6.64 -10.31
C CYS A 315 12.85 -7.89 -11.13
N ALA A 316 13.19 -9.09 -10.65
CA ALA A 316 12.81 -10.33 -11.30
C ALA A 316 11.28 -10.52 -11.28
N THR A 317 10.73 -11.11 -12.33
CA THR A 317 9.33 -11.58 -12.36
C THR A 317 9.16 -12.68 -11.32
N PRO A 318 8.22 -12.55 -10.35
CA PRO A 318 7.93 -13.61 -9.39
C PRO A 318 7.45 -14.86 -10.11
N LEU A 319 8.07 -16.00 -9.82
CA LEU A 319 7.78 -17.31 -10.40
C LEU A 319 7.70 -18.35 -9.28
N THR A 320 6.95 -19.41 -9.52
CA THR A 320 6.93 -20.61 -8.68
C THR A 320 7.61 -21.75 -9.43
N GLU A 321 8.73 -22.24 -8.94
CA GLU A 321 9.37 -23.44 -9.49
C GLU A 321 8.55 -24.66 -9.06
N VAL A 322 8.01 -25.39 -10.02
CA VAL A 322 7.16 -26.58 -9.81
C VAL A 322 7.93 -27.88 -9.98
N SER A 323 8.98 -27.86 -10.77
CA SER A 323 10.01 -28.88 -10.88
C SER A 323 11.29 -28.25 -11.39
N LYS A 324 12.43 -28.95 -11.31
CA LYS A 324 13.73 -28.40 -11.68
C LYS A 324 13.72 -27.73 -13.06
N GLY A 325 13.89 -26.41 -13.08
CA GLY A 325 13.95 -25.62 -14.30
C GLY A 325 12.59 -25.37 -14.97
N ALA A 326 11.47 -25.74 -14.35
CA ALA A 326 10.12 -25.53 -14.85
C ALA A 326 9.30 -24.63 -13.89
N PHE A 327 8.73 -23.57 -14.40
CA PHE A 327 8.14 -22.49 -13.63
C PHE A 327 6.68 -22.24 -14.02
N HIS A 328 5.90 -21.88 -13.03
CA HIS A 328 4.57 -21.27 -13.19
C HIS A 328 4.59 -19.80 -12.79
N PRO A 329 3.58 -18.99 -13.24
CA PRO A 329 3.29 -17.72 -12.63
C PRO A 329 3.08 -17.86 -11.13
N ALA A 330 3.58 -16.91 -10.32
CA ALA A 330 3.43 -16.97 -8.86
C ALA A 330 2.01 -16.53 -8.42
N VAL A 331 1.02 -17.35 -8.73
CA VAL A 331 -0.43 -17.05 -8.46
C VAL A 331 -0.78 -16.89 -6.98
N ASN A 332 0.04 -17.44 -6.08
CA ASN A 332 -0.13 -17.29 -4.63
C ASN A 332 0.62 -16.06 -4.08
N SER A 333 1.16 -15.21 -4.96
CA SER A 333 1.88 -13.99 -4.57
C SER A 333 0.94 -12.81 -4.30
N ARG A 334 1.52 -11.72 -3.75
CA ARG A 334 0.84 -10.44 -3.57
C ARG A 334 0.31 -9.84 -4.87
N LEU A 335 0.94 -10.13 -6.01
CA LEU A 335 0.52 -9.64 -7.32
C LEU A 335 -0.90 -10.09 -7.68
N PHE A 336 -1.32 -11.22 -7.13
CA PHE A 336 -2.69 -11.73 -7.27
C PHE A 336 -3.55 -11.34 -6.06
N TRP A 337 -3.10 -11.65 -4.84
CA TRP A 337 -3.93 -11.58 -3.63
C TRP A 337 -3.96 -10.20 -2.95
N GLU A 338 -3.20 -9.24 -3.44
CA GLU A 338 -3.30 -7.84 -3.01
C GLU A 338 -3.70 -6.93 -4.18
N ASP A 339 -3.01 -7.02 -5.34
CA ASP A 339 -3.20 -6.07 -6.42
C ASP A 339 -4.58 -6.21 -7.10
N ILE A 340 -5.13 -7.43 -7.22
CA ILE A 340 -6.47 -7.62 -7.78
C ILE A 340 -7.55 -7.19 -6.77
N PRO A 341 -7.67 -7.80 -5.56
CA PRO A 341 -8.77 -7.49 -4.67
C PRO A 341 -8.65 -6.10 -4.01
N TYR A 342 -7.42 -5.60 -3.73
CA TYR A 342 -7.18 -4.30 -3.10
C TYR A 342 -6.72 -3.22 -4.08
N GLY A 343 -6.85 -3.46 -5.36
CA GLY A 343 -6.58 -2.53 -6.45
C GLY A 343 -7.71 -2.52 -7.46
N LEU A 344 -7.73 -3.47 -8.40
CA LEU A 344 -8.70 -3.47 -9.50
C LEU A 344 -10.15 -3.60 -9.02
N CYS A 345 -10.43 -4.41 -7.98
CA CYS A 345 -11.78 -4.52 -7.42
C CYS A 345 -12.25 -3.22 -6.74
N ILE A 346 -11.33 -2.40 -6.20
CA ILE A 346 -11.67 -1.07 -5.69
C ILE A 346 -12.12 -0.17 -6.83
N LEU A 347 -11.33 -0.08 -7.91
CA LEU A 347 -11.68 0.73 -9.08
C LEU A 347 -13.00 0.29 -9.71
N LYS A 348 -13.21 -1.02 -9.81
CA LYS A 348 -14.47 -1.59 -10.29
C LYS A 348 -15.66 -1.16 -9.45
N ASN A 349 -15.56 -1.25 -8.12
CA ASN A 349 -16.66 -0.84 -7.25
C ASN A 349 -16.92 0.66 -7.29
N MET A 350 -15.88 1.49 -7.42
CA MET A 350 -16.07 2.93 -7.66
C MET A 350 -16.84 3.20 -8.96
N ALA A 351 -16.52 2.47 -10.02
CA ALA A 351 -17.22 2.55 -11.29
C ALA A 351 -18.70 2.11 -11.18
N GLU A 352 -18.98 1.09 -10.39
CA GLU A 352 -20.36 0.66 -10.08
C GLU A 352 -21.13 1.75 -9.31
N LEU A 353 -20.52 2.38 -8.30
CA LEU A 353 -21.09 3.50 -7.56
C LEU A 353 -21.33 4.74 -8.45
N LEU A 354 -20.54 4.91 -9.50
CA LEU A 354 -20.75 5.95 -10.55
C LEU A 354 -21.88 5.61 -11.55
N GLY A 355 -22.73 4.62 -11.26
CA GLY A 355 -23.82 4.21 -12.12
C GLY A 355 -23.40 3.19 -13.18
N ASN A 356 -22.53 2.26 -12.83
CA ASN A 356 -21.94 1.26 -13.72
C ASN A 356 -21.11 1.89 -14.84
N PHE A 357 -20.26 2.83 -14.47
CA PHE A 357 -19.33 3.44 -15.42
C PHE A 357 -18.48 2.37 -16.13
N PRO A 358 -18.32 2.40 -17.46
CA PRO A 358 -17.64 1.33 -18.20
C PRO A 358 -16.17 1.18 -17.83
N THR A 359 -15.76 -0.05 -17.50
CA THR A 359 -14.36 -0.41 -17.17
C THR A 359 -13.95 -1.72 -17.85
N PRO A 360 -14.04 -1.81 -19.20
CA PRO A 360 -13.84 -3.07 -19.90
C PRO A 360 -12.46 -3.68 -19.72
N ARG A 361 -11.40 -2.88 -19.55
CA ARG A 361 -10.03 -3.38 -19.34
C ARG A 361 -9.84 -3.86 -17.91
N ILE A 362 -10.33 -3.14 -16.93
CA ILE A 362 -10.34 -3.57 -15.52
C ILE A 362 -11.09 -4.88 -15.39
N ASP A 363 -12.30 -4.98 -15.95
CA ASP A 363 -13.14 -6.19 -15.93
C ASP A 363 -12.43 -7.38 -16.58
N PHE A 364 -11.81 -7.15 -17.73
CA PHE A 364 -11.06 -8.18 -18.44
C PHE A 364 -9.91 -8.73 -17.61
N LEU A 365 -9.10 -7.85 -17.00
CA LEU A 365 -7.94 -8.29 -16.22
C LEU A 365 -8.35 -8.94 -14.89
N ILE A 366 -9.41 -8.47 -14.23
CA ILE A 366 -9.96 -9.19 -13.07
C ILE A 366 -10.39 -10.60 -13.49
N ARG A 367 -11.11 -10.76 -14.61
CA ARG A 367 -11.56 -12.08 -15.13
C ARG A 367 -10.40 -12.99 -15.47
N TRP A 368 -9.32 -12.47 -16.05
CA TRP A 368 -8.15 -13.29 -16.35
C TRP A 368 -7.48 -13.79 -15.06
N HIS A 369 -7.25 -12.92 -14.08
CA HIS A 369 -6.61 -13.28 -12.83
C HIS A 369 -7.47 -14.22 -11.98
N GLN A 370 -8.77 -13.94 -11.84
CA GLN A 370 -9.66 -14.74 -10.99
C GLN A 370 -9.75 -16.20 -11.42
N ARG A 371 -9.60 -16.51 -12.73
CA ARG A 371 -9.55 -17.90 -13.24
C ARG A 371 -8.43 -18.71 -12.60
N HIS A 372 -7.32 -18.06 -12.27
CA HIS A 372 -6.13 -18.68 -11.69
C HIS A 372 -6.10 -18.61 -10.16
N MET A 373 -6.98 -17.81 -9.56
CA MET A 373 -7.07 -17.65 -8.11
C MET A 373 -8.11 -18.59 -7.47
N GLY A 374 -8.98 -19.18 -8.26
CA GLY A 374 -10.09 -20.01 -7.73
C GLY A 374 -11.12 -19.20 -6.94
N VAL A 375 -11.24 -17.89 -7.22
CA VAL A 375 -12.19 -16.95 -6.61
C VAL A 375 -12.86 -16.14 -7.70
N GLU A 376 -14.17 -16.01 -7.67
CA GLU A 376 -14.95 -15.27 -8.65
C GLU A 376 -15.24 -13.86 -8.12
N PHE A 377 -14.32 -12.90 -8.34
CA PHE A 377 -14.51 -11.50 -7.94
C PHE A 377 -15.55 -10.77 -8.79
N LEU A 378 -15.66 -11.12 -10.09
CA LEU A 378 -16.70 -10.62 -10.99
C LEU A 378 -17.63 -11.77 -11.39
N THR A 379 -18.92 -11.52 -11.27
CA THR A 379 -19.98 -12.38 -11.79
C THR A 379 -19.98 -12.40 -13.31
N PRO A 380 -20.67 -13.35 -13.98
CA PRO A 380 -20.74 -13.40 -15.44
C PRO A 380 -21.25 -12.12 -16.10
N ASP A 381 -22.17 -11.39 -15.46
CA ASP A 381 -22.71 -10.10 -15.91
C ASP A 381 -21.80 -8.90 -15.64
N GLY A 382 -20.63 -9.12 -15.03
CA GLY A 382 -19.59 -8.09 -14.86
C GLY A 382 -19.74 -7.23 -13.62
N GLN A 383 -20.56 -7.61 -12.65
CA GLN A 383 -20.66 -6.93 -11.37
C GLN A 383 -19.73 -7.56 -10.34
N LEU A 384 -19.30 -6.80 -9.33
CA LEU A 384 -18.57 -7.37 -8.21
C LEU A 384 -19.44 -8.38 -7.47
N ASN A 385 -18.86 -9.56 -7.25
CA ASN A 385 -19.54 -10.64 -6.57
C ASN A 385 -19.70 -10.34 -5.07
N ALA A 386 -20.93 -10.11 -4.65
CA ALA A 386 -21.26 -9.80 -3.26
C ALA A 386 -20.76 -10.87 -2.25
N ARG A 387 -20.66 -12.14 -2.67
CA ARG A 387 -20.17 -13.24 -1.83
C ARG A 387 -18.68 -13.15 -1.56
N GLU A 388 -17.92 -12.50 -2.44
CA GLU A 388 -16.46 -12.38 -2.34
C GLU A 388 -15.99 -10.99 -1.91
N LEU A 389 -16.90 -10.03 -1.67
CA LEU A 389 -16.58 -8.66 -1.25
C LEU A 389 -15.67 -8.63 -0.01
N TRP A 390 -15.87 -9.54 0.92
CA TRP A 390 -15.08 -9.62 2.16
C TRP A 390 -13.57 -9.85 1.90
N ARG A 391 -13.21 -10.42 0.75
CA ARG A 391 -11.82 -10.64 0.32
C ARG A 391 -11.19 -9.40 -0.32
N THR A 392 -11.97 -8.38 -0.62
CA THR A 392 -11.53 -7.21 -1.40
C THR A 392 -11.30 -5.99 -0.52
N GLY A 393 -10.76 -4.92 -1.10
CA GLY A 393 -10.74 -3.58 -0.54
C GLY A 393 -11.87 -2.69 -1.08
N ALA A 394 -12.85 -3.26 -1.77
CA ALA A 394 -13.94 -2.52 -2.39
C ALA A 394 -14.74 -1.68 -1.37
N PRO A 395 -15.13 -0.45 -1.69
CA PRO A 395 -15.92 0.43 -0.81
C PRO A 395 -17.12 -0.25 -0.16
N ASN A 396 -17.88 -1.04 -0.92
CA ASN A 396 -19.07 -1.74 -0.42
C ASN A 396 -18.78 -2.69 0.75
N LYS A 397 -17.58 -3.29 0.82
CA LYS A 397 -17.13 -4.10 1.97
C LYS A 397 -17.16 -3.30 3.27
N TYR A 398 -16.82 -2.05 3.19
CA TYR A 398 -16.72 -1.14 4.33
C TYR A 398 -18.04 -0.44 4.66
N GLY A 399 -19.12 -0.78 3.94
CA GLY A 399 -20.45 -0.17 4.10
C GLY A 399 -20.58 1.17 3.38
N ILE A 400 -19.73 1.44 2.42
CA ILE A 400 -19.77 2.61 1.53
C ILE A 400 -20.59 2.21 0.31
N HIS A 401 -21.82 2.70 0.23
CA HIS A 401 -22.79 2.34 -0.81
C HIS A 401 -23.24 3.54 -1.65
N SER A 402 -22.71 4.72 -1.37
CA SER A 402 -22.97 5.95 -2.14
C SER A 402 -21.66 6.67 -2.48
N LEU A 403 -21.72 7.54 -3.48
CA LEU A 403 -20.58 8.41 -3.82
C LEU A 403 -20.31 9.43 -2.72
N GLU A 404 -21.33 9.91 -2.05
CA GLU A 404 -21.25 10.84 -0.93
C GLU A 404 -20.47 10.22 0.25
N ASP A 405 -20.74 8.95 0.58
CA ASP A 405 -19.98 8.21 1.59
C ASP A 405 -18.52 7.99 1.14
N LEU A 406 -18.32 7.67 -0.15
CA LEU A 406 -17.00 7.42 -0.72
C LEU A 406 -16.05 8.59 -0.55
N VAL A 407 -16.54 9.82 -0.77
CA VAL A 407 -15.72 11.03 -0.73
C VAL A 407 -15.76 11.76 0.62
N SER A 408 -16.53 11.27 1.58
CA SER A 408 -16.84 11.97 2.84
C SER A 408 -15.61 12.41 3.63
N THR A 409 -14.55 11.58 3.70
CA THR A 409 -13.29 11.91 4.38
C THR A 409 -12.32 12.71 3.52
N SER A 410 -12.62 12.84 2.24
CA SER A 410 -11.75 13.50 1.25
C SER A 410 -12.22 14.91 0.88
N LEU A 411 -13.42 15.29 1.30
CA LEU A 411 -13.94 16.64 1.13
C LEU A 411 -13.50 17.56 2.29
N PRO A 412 -13.39 18.89 2.06
CA PRO A 412 -13.19 19.87 3.11
C PRO A 412 -14.26 19.74 4.21
N LYS A 413 -13.86 20.00 5.47
CA LYS A 413 -14.70 19.80 6.66
C LYS A 413 -16.04 20.53 6.56
N GLU A 414 -16.07 21.72 5.98
CA GLU A 414 -17.27 22.53 5.77
C GLU A 414 -18.30 21.86 4.83
N MET A 415 -17.83 20.94 3.98
CA MET A 415 -18.65 20.19 3.02
C MET A 415 -18.97 18.76 3.49
N GLN A 416 -18.47 18.33 4.64
CA GLN A 416 -18.77 17.01 5.22
C GLN A 416 -20.16 16.93 5.84
N HIS A 417 -20.90 18.04 5.92
CA HIS A 417 -22.26 18.11 6.45
C HIS A 417 -23.33 17.41 5.60
N TYR A 418 -22.98 16.86 4.45
CA TYR A 418 -23.84 15.97 3.65
C TYR A 418 -23.96 14.54 4.20
N ARG A 419 -23.60 14.28 5.46
CA ARG A 419 -23.99 13.04 6.11
C ARG A 419 -25.50 13.04 6.28
N HIS A 420 -26.20 12.31 5.41
CA HIS A 420 -27.59 11.94 5.70
C HIS A 420 -27.61 11.29 7.09
N PRO A 421 -28.55 11.70 7.98
CA PRO A 421 -28.74 10.98 9.23
C PRO A 421 -29.05 9.54 8.84
N ARG A 422 -28.14 8.63 9.15
CA ARG A 422 -28.39 7.20 8.97
C ARG A 422 -29.66 6.91 9.75
N SER A 423 -30.68 6.43 9.03
CA SER A 423 -31.88 5.85 9.62
C SER A 423 -31.44 4.92 10.75
N ARG A 424 -31.83 5.28 11.97
CA ARG A 424 -31.84 4.36 13.10
C ARG A 424 -32.81 3.24 12.73
N MET A 425 -32.29 2.08 12.35
CA MET A 425 -32.95 0.79 12.42
C MET A 425 -31.96 -0.20 12.99
#